data_f919b8c727960460518a08f6dc2da89a
#
_entry.id   f919b8c727960460518a08f6dc2da89a
#
_cell.length_a   1.000
_cell.length_b   1.000
_cell.length_c   1.000
_cell.angle_alpha   90.00
_cell.angle_beta   90.00
_cell.angle_gamma   90.00
#
_symmetry.space_group_name_H-M   'P 1'
#
loop_
_entity.id
_entity.type
_entity.pdbx_description
1 polymer ?
#
loop_
_entity_poly.entity_id
_entity_poly.type
_entity_poly.pdbx_seq_one_letter_code
_entity_poly.pdbx_strand_id
1 'polypeptide(L)'
;MSKILKVNKPSDYSAWVGQTDPHDLISVINYSEVSPVRHSLNNYNVYGLFLQGKEEGMELIYGTGKYDYSEGTLICVAPGQLGGKEDNGELVDLTGWAVLFHPDLLQGTGLEKDIKSFTFFDYRINEALHMTAEERDIMVAIFRQLEQELKFPADGMQNRIIAGFINLLLRYSQRFYNRQFVTRTIVNNDILSRFENLLKEYFENDKQLSNGLPSVQYCAEKLCMSPNYLSDVIKKTTDETANHYIKSHVIQLAKNQLVAGKTSSEVAYSLGFDYPQHFARTFKKMTGETPTQYYKRRVK
;
A
#
# COMPACT_ATOMS: atom_id res chain seq x y z
N MET A 1 -19.31 17.10 16.73
CA MET A 1 -18.70 15.89 16.18
C MET A 1 -19.09 15.82 14.71
N SER A 2 -18.14 15.88 13.80
CA SER A 2 -18.38 15.70 12.37
C SER A 2 -18.96 14.30 12.14
N LYS A 3 -20.07 14.22 11.43
CA LYS A 3 -20.76 12.94 11.17
C LYS A 3 -19.93 12.17 10.12
N ILE A 4 -19.38 11.01 10.49
CA ILE A 4 -18.71 10.13 9.54
C ILE A 4 -19.73 9.58 8.54
N LEU A 5 -19.51 9.79 7.25
CA LEU A 5 -20.32 9.20 6.18
C LEU A 5 -20.02 7.70 6.09
N LYS A 6 -21.04 6.86 6.24
CA LYS A 6 -20.91 5.42 6.04
C LYS A 6 -21.21 5.08 4.59
N VAL A 7 -20.21 4.62 3.86
CA VAL A 7 -20.32 4.21 2.45
C VAL A 7 -20.42 2.69 2.40
N ASN A 8 -21.65 2.16 2.65
CA ASN A 8 -21.91 0.72 2.64
C ASN A 8 -22.11 0.18 1.21
N LYS A 9 -22.59 1.04 0.32
CA LYS A 9 -22.77 0.78 -1.11
C LYS A 9 -22.34 2.01 -1.91
N PRO A 10 -22.00 1.85 -3.19
CA PRO A 10 -21.53 2.95 -4.03
C PRO A 10 -22.46 4.17 -4.03
N SER A 11 -23.76 3.93 -4.07
CA SER A 11 -24.78 4.99 -4.07
C SER A 11 -24.83 5.86 -2.81
N ASP A 12 -24.24 5.43 -1.68
CA ASP A 12 -24.14 6.27 -0.49
C ASP A 12 -23.19 7.45 -0.75
N TYR A 13 -22.11 7.21 -1.50
CA TYR A 13 -21.17 8.23 -1.88
C TYR A 13 -21.71 9.12 -3.02
N SER A 14 -22.34 8.52 -4.03
CA SER A 14 -22.97 9.28 -5.13
C SER A 14 -24.04 10.23 -4.65
N ALA A 15 -24.88 9.79 -3.71
CA ALA A 15 -25.88 10.65 -3.07
C ALA A 15 -25.24 11.81 -2.31
N TRP A 16 -24.09 11.59 -1.67
CA TRP A 16 -23.37 12.65 -0.98
C TRP A 16 -22.83 13.72 -1.95
N VAL A 17 -22.38 13.33 -3.15
CA VAL A 17 -21.96 14.27 -4.20
C VAL A 17 -23.14 14.78 -5.06
N GLY A 18 -24.37 14.40 -4.75
CA GLY A 18 -25.57 14.86 -5.46
C GLY A 18 -25.84 14.16 -6.79
N GLN A 19 -25.28 12.96 -6.99
CA GLN A 19 -25.51 12.12 -8.17
C GLN A 19 -26.38 10.89 -7.86
N THR A 20 -26.97 10.31 -8.89
CA THR A 20 -27.71 9.05 -8.81
C THR A 20 -27.08 8.01 -9.70
N ASP A 21 -26.91 6.80 -9.16
CA ASP A 21 -26.31 5.70 -9.88
C ASP A 21 -27.32 4.92 -10.72
N PRO A 22 -26.97 4.54 -11.95
CA PRO A 22 -27.78 3.63 -12.75
C PRO A 22 -27.60 2.16 -12.37
N HIS A 23 -26.63 1.81 -11.52
CA HIS A 23 -26.28 0.45 -11.16
C HIS A 23 -26.03 0.31 -9.64
N ASP A 24 -26.59 -0.77 -9.02
CA ASP A 24 -26.59 -0.93 -7.55
C ASP A 24 -25.18 -1.21 -6.96
N LEU A 25 -24.30 -1.85 -7.73
CA LEU A 25 -23.01 -2.35 -7.22
C LEU A 25 -21.81 -1.52 -7.66
N ILE A 26 -22.00 -0.49 -8.48
CA ILE A 26 -20.93 0.39 -8.93
C ILE A 26 -21.45 1.81 -9.15
N SER A 27 -20.57 2.76 -8.85
CA SER A 27 -20.74 4.18 -9.15
C SER A 27 -19.52 4.70 -9.88
N VAL A 28 -19.73 5.48 -10.94
CA VAL A 28 -18.68 6.20 -11.65
C VAL A 28 -19.02 7.68 -11.61
N ILE A 29 -18.12 8.48 -11.08
CA ILE A 29 -18.35 9.90 -10.82
C ILE A 29 -17.34 10.72 -11.59
N ASN A 30 -17.84 11.61 -12.44
CA ASN A 30 -17.08 12.69 -13.05
C ASN A 30 -17.26 13.95 -12.19
N TYR A 31 -16.25 14.35 -11.46
CA TYR A 31 -16.35 15.50 -10.57
C TYR A 31 -16.57 16.83 -11.28
N SER A 32 -16.28 16.93 -12.58
CA SER A 32 -16.61 18.14 -13.36
C SER A 32 -18.13 18.39 -13.51
N GLU A 33 -18.93 17.36 -13.23
CA GLU A 33 -20.41 17.41 -13.30
C GLU A 33 -21.06 17.51 -11.90
N VAL A 34 -20.24 17.61 -10.85
CA VAL A 34 -20.67 17.67 -9.45
C VAL A 34 -20.59 19.10 -8.94
N SER A 35 -21.62 19.55 -8.23
CA SER A 35 -21.60 20.83 -7.51
C SER A 35 -20.63 20.77 -6.33
N PRO A 36 -20.08 21.93 -5.87
CA PRO A 36 -19.22 21.96 -4.71
C PRO A 36 -19.85 21.27 -3.50
N VAL A 37 -19.07 20.44 -2.82
CA VAL A 37 -19.51 19.66 -1.65
C VAL A 37 -18.71 20.04 -0.41
N ARG A 38 -19.22 19.73 0.78
CA ARG A 38 -18.44 19.84 2.01
C ARG A 38 -17.47 18.65 2.14
N HIS A 39 -16.38 18.87 2.83
CA HIS A 39 -15.53 17.74 3.22
C HIS A 39 -16.30 16.70 4.03
N SER A 40 -15.93 15.43 3.90
CA SER A 40 -16.48 14.33 4.68
C SER A 40 -15.40 13.33 5.03
N LEU A 41 -15.39 12.90 6.28
CA LEU A 41 -14.67 11.71 6.69
C LEU A 41 -15.57 10.51 6.39
N ASN A 42 -15.07 9.57 5.60
CA ASN A 42 -15.85 8.44 5.08
C ASN A 42 -15.33 7.13 5.64
N ASN A 43 -16.25 6.26 6.03
CA ASN A 43 -15.96 4.84 6.34
C ASN A 43 -16.44 4.01 5.17
N TYR A 44 -15.49 3.45 4.40
CA TYR A 44 -15.78 2.71 3.18
C TYR A 44 -15.96 1.22 3.49
N ASN A 45 -17.10 0.65 3.08
CA ASN A 45 -17.34 -0.80 2.98
C ASN A 45 -17.34 -1.27 1.51
N VAL A 46 -16.82 -0.44 0.63
CA VAL A 46 -16.65 -0.65 -0.81
C VAL A 46 -15.21 -0.39 -1.22
N TYR A 47 -14.81 -0.91 -2.36
CA TYR A 47 -13.57 -0.47 -3.02
C TYR A 47 -13.80 0.87 -3.70
N GLY A 48 -12.77 1.71 -3.71
CA GLY A 48 -12.79 2.99 -4.42
C GLY A 48 -11.45 3.32 -5.04
N LEU A 49 -11.50 3.89 -6.25
CA LEU A 49 -10.37 4.52 -6.93
C LEU A 49 -10.74 5.98 -7.18
N PHE A 50 -9.97 6.89 -6.61
CA PHE A 50 -10.17 8.33 -6.69
C PHE A 50 -9.01 8.94 -7.46
N LEU A 51 -9.28 9.30 -8.72
CA LEU A 51 -8.36 10.02 -9.57
C LEU A 51 -8.60 11.52 -9.36
N GLN A 52 -7.78 12.14 -8.54
CA GLN A 52 -7.83 13.59 -8.32
C GLN A 52 -7.15 14.33 -9.46
N GLY A 53 -7.77 15.42 -9.91
CA GLY A 53 -7.17 16.33 -10.87
C GLY A 53 -6.00 17.12 -10.26
N LYS A 54 -5.38 17.95 -11.11
CA LYS A 54 -4.34 18.88 -10.66
C LYS A 54 -4.96 19.92 -9.74
N GLU A 55 -4.51 19.98 -8.48
CA GLU A 55 -4.81 21.13 -7.61
C GLU A 55 -3.71 22.17 -7.84
N GLU A 56 -4.07 23.36 -8.34
CA GLU A 56 -3.15 24.49 -8.46
C GLU A 56 -2.70 24.92 -7.05
N GLY A 57 -1.38 24.89 -6.82
CA GLY A 57 -0.78 25.37 -5.57
C GLY A 57 -0.51 24.32 -4.50
N MET A 58 -0.84 23.05 -4.68
CA MET A 58 -0.44 21.99 -3.78
C MET A 58 0.94 21.45 -4.16
N GLU A 59 2.01 21.99 -3.57
CA GLU A 59 3.31 21.31 -3.54
C GLU A 59 3.17 20.10 -2.60
N LEU A 60 3.04 18.91 -3.17
CA LEU A 60 3.12 17.67 -2.39
C LEU A 60 4.58 17.47 -1.96
N ILE A 61 4.89 17.88 -0.73
CA ILE A 61 6.19 17.61 -0.12
C ILE A 61 6.16 16.17 0.38
N TYR A 62 6.86 15.29 -0.32
CA TYR A 62 7.07 13.90 0.10
C TYR A 62 8.55 13.74 0.48
N GLY A 63 8.84 13.74 1.77
CA GLY A 63 10.22 13.74 2.25
C GLY A 63 10.96 15.03 1.86
N THR A 64 12.22 14.93 1.44
CA THR A 64 13.07 16.07 1.05
C THR A 64 13.04 16.39 -0.45
N GLY A 65 12.20 15.73 -1.25
CA GLY A 65 12.15 15.86 -2.71
C GLY A 65 10.92 16.60 -3.22
N LYS A 66 11.12 17.53 -4.17
CA LYS A 66 10.06 18.07 -5.03
C LYS A 66 9.71 17.02 -6.09
N TYR A 67 8.42 16.73 -6.27
CA TYR A 67 7.96 15.80 -7.30
C TYR A 67 7.42 16.56 -8.50
N ASP A 68 7.95 16.27 -9.69
CA ASP A 68 7.58 16.90 -10.98
C ASP A 68 6.29 16.33 -11.60
N TYR A 69 5.61 15.35 -10.95
CA TYR A 69 4.42 14.69 -11.49
C TYR A 69 3.17 15.13 -10.73
N SER A 70 2.66 16.31 -11.06
CA SER A 70 1.45 16.90 -10.47
C SER A 70 0.22 16.82 -11.38
N GLU A 71 0.23 16.00 -12.43
CA GLU A 71 -0.86 15.93 -13.41
C GLU A 71 -2.07 15.12 -12.91
N GLY A 72 -1.95 14.43 -11.80
CA GLY A 72 -3.03 13.73 -11.12
C GLY A 72 -2.53 12.73 -10.10
N THR A 73 -3.34 12.50 -9.06
CA THR A 73 -3.06 11.57 -7.98
C THR A 73 -4.16 10.52 -7.91
N LEU A 74 -3.78 9.22 -7.90
CA LEU A 74 -4.73 8.14 -7.67
C LEU A 74 -4.63 7.66 -6.21
N ILE A 75 -5.77 7.72 -5.52
CA ILE A 75 -5.95 7.17 -4.18
C ILE A 75 -6.86 5.96 -4.30
N CYS A 76 -6.45 4.83 -3.70
CA CYS A 76 -7.24 3.61 -3.65
C CYS A 76 -7.68 3.33 -2.23
N VAL A 77 -8.93 2.92 -2.05
CA VAL A 77 -9.48 2.52 -0.75
C VAL A 77 -10.11 1.13 -0.84
N ALA A 78 -9.99 0.37 0.24
CA ALA A 78 -10.60 -0.95 0.40
C ALA A 78 -11.71 -0.93 1.46
N PRO A 79 -12.60 -1.95 1.47
CA PRO A 79 -13.58 -2.10 2.54
C PRO A 79 -12.93 -2.13 3.95
N GLY A 80 -13.52 -1.39 4.89
CA GLY A 80 -13.05 -1.24 6.26
C GLY A 80 -12.12 -0.03 6.50
N GLN A 81 -11.77 0.73 5.46
CA GLN A 81 -10.89 1.88 5.60
C GLN A 81 -11.66 3.19 5.86
N LEU A 82 -10.98 4.09 6.59
CA LEU A 82 -11.40 5.48 6.75
C LEU A 82 -10.60 6.35 5.76
N GLY A 83 -11.28 7.26 5.07
CA GLY A 83 -10.64 8.22 4.15
C GLY A 83 -11.44 9.51 4.05
N GLY A 84 -10.82 10.52 3.42
CA GLY A 84 -11.41 11.86 3.31
C GLY A 84 -10.83 12.84 4.34
N LYS A 85 -11.51 13.97 4.51
CA LYS A 85 -11.12 15.03 5.46
C LYS A 85 -12.32 15.38 6.34
N GLU A 86 -12.06 15.82 7.57
CA GLU A 86 -13.12 16.35 8.43
C GLU A 86 -13.74 17.60 7.81
N ASP A 87 -15.06 17.74 7.99
CA ASP A 87 -15.82 18.91 7.52
C ASP A 87 -15.39 20.15 8.32
N ASN A 88 -14.77 21.09 7.64
CA ASN A 88 -14.40 22.41 8.18
C ASN A 88 -15.45 23.50 7.89
N GLY A 89 -16.59 23.14 7.29
CA GLY A 89 -17.67 24.04 6.93
C GLY A 89 -17.53 24.72 5.56
N GLU A 90 -16.42 24.52 4.85
CA GLU A 90 -16.15 25.07 3.52
C GLU A 90 -16.65 24.13 2.42
N LEU A 91 -17.10 24.73 1.32
CA LEU A 91 -17.39 24.00 0.09
C LEU A 91 -16.13 23.83 -0.73
N VAL A 92 -15.95 22.66 -1.33
CA VAL A 92 -14.80 22.29 -2.14
C VAL A 92 -15.26 21.84 -3.52
N ASP A 93 -14.63 22.38 -4.54
CA ASP A 93 -14.75 21.90 -5.90
C ASP A 93 -13.86 20.65 -6.08
N LEU A 94 -14.50 19.49 -6.19
CA LEU A 94 -13.79 18.25 -6.49
C LEU A 94 -13.45 18.22 -7.98
N THR A 95 -12.26 17.69 -8.32
CA THR A 95 -11.80 17.55 -9.70
C THR A 95 -11.37 16.11 -9.97
N GLY A 96 -11.52 15.69 -11.23
CA GLY A 96 -11.11 14.37 -11.67
C GLY A 96 -12.25 13.36 -11.70
N TRP A 97 -11.97 12.11 -11.29
CA TRP A 97 -12.90 10.98 -11.40
C TRP A 97 -12.87 10.09 -10.16
N ALA A 98 -13.99 9.43 -9.89
CA ALA A 98 -14.02 8.33 -8.93
C ALA A 98 -14.78 7.13 -9.49
N VAL A 99 -14.34 5.94 -9.11
CA VAL A 99 -15.14 4.72 -9.23
C VAL A 99 -15.20 4.05 -7.87
N LEU A 100 -16.41 3.74 -7.42
CA LEU A 100 -16.65 2.96 -6.22
C LEU A 100 -17.41 1.69 -6.63
N PHE A 101 -17.03 0.54 -6.09
CA PHE A 101 -17.71 -0.71 -6.40
C PHE A 101 -17.79 -1.63 -5.18
N HIS A 102 -18.93 -2.29 -5.06
CA HIS A 102 -19.17 -3.26 -4.01
C HIS A 102 -18.41 -4.58 -4.30
N PRO A 103 -17.87 -5.27 -3.27
CA PRO A 103 -17.20 -6.56 -3.47
C PRO A 103 -18.03 -7.60 -4.24
N ASP A 104 -19.35 -7.58 -4.08
CA ASP A 104 -20.26 -8.53 -4.76
C ASP A 104 -20.24 -8.40 -6.29
N LEU A 105 -19.89 -7.23 -6.83
CA LEU A 105 -19.72 -7.04 -8.27
C LEU A 105 -18.65 -7.96 -8.87
N LEU A 106 -17.67 -8.36 -8.06
CA LEU A 106 -16.54 -9.17 -8.51
C LEU A 106 -16.85 -10.67 -8.55
N GLN A 107 -17.95 -11.10 -7.92
CA GLN A 107 -18.29 -12.51 -7.79
C GLN A 107 -18.45 -13.19 -9.17
N GLY A 108 -17.79 -14.33 -9.36
CA GLY A 108 -17.82 -15.10 -10.60
C GLY A 108 -17.03 -14.48 -11.77
N THR A 109 -16.30 -13.39 -11.56
CA THR A 109 -15.48 -12.73 -12.61
C THR A 109 -14.01 -13.17 -12.60
N GLY A 110 -13.56 -13.88 -11.54
CA GLY A 110 -12.15 -14.21 -11.29
C GLY A 110 -11.42 -13.09 -10.56
N LEU A 111 -11.86 -11.84 -10.68
CA LEU A 111 -11.23 -10.69 -10.03
C LEU A 111 -11.39 -10.71 -8.50
N GLU A 112 -12.40 -11.40 -7.97
CA GLU A 112 -12.59 -11.60 -6.53
C GLU A 112 -11.40 -12.29 -5.83
N LYS A 113 -10.63 -13.08 -6.58
CA LYS A 113 -9.40 -13.73 -6.08
C LYS A 113 -8.19 -12.82 -6.23
N ASP A 114 -8.12 -12.14 -7.35
CA ASP A 114 -6.98 -11.31 -7.72
C ASP A 114 -6.91 -9.98 -6.95
N ILE A 115 -8.06 -9.43 -6.54
CA ILE A 115 -8.11 -8.09 -5.93
C ILE A 115 -7.23 -7.96 -4.68
N LYS A 116 -7.10 -9.04 -3.91
CA LYS A 116 -6.23 -9.08 -2.72
C LYS A 116 -4.73 -9.03 -3.04
N SER A 117 -4.34 -9.24 -4.29
CA SER A 117 -2.95 -9.13 -4.73
C SER A 117 -2.51 -7.69 -5.01
N PHE A 118 -3.46 -6.76 -5.12
CA PHE A 118 -3.17 -5.36 -5.33
C PHE A 118 -2.88 -4.68 -3.99
N THR A 119 -1.61 -4.66 -3.60
CA THR A 119 -1.11 -4.17 -2.30
C THR A 119 -1.39 -2.69 -2.05
N PHE A 120 -1.57 -1.90 -3.11
CA PHE A 120 -1.81 -0.45 -3.04
C PHE A 120 -3.17 -0.06 -2.42
N PHE A 121 -4.10 -0.99 -2.26
CA PHE A 121 -5.31 -0.73 -1.47
C PHE A 121 -5.04 -0.55 0.02
N ASP A 122 -3.90 -1.04 0.51
CA ASP A 122 -3.49 -0.89 1.90
C ASP A 122 -2.49 0.27 2.11
N TYR A 123 -2.21 1.06 1.07
CA TYR A 123 -1.32 2.21 1.15
C TYR A 123 -2.01 3.38 1.85
N ARG A 124 -1.21 4.22 2.50
CA ARG A 124 -1.71 5.47 3.08
C ARG A 124 -1.90 6.53 1.99
N ILE A 125 -2.70 7.56 2.29
CA ILE A 125 -2.96 8.67 1.34
C ILE A 125 -1.65 9.34 0.88
N ASN A 126 -0.69 9.49 1.78
CA ASN A 126 0.64 10.03 1.45
C ASN A 126 1.53 9.07 0.64
N GLU A 127 1.09 7.83 0.40
CA GLU A 127 1.74 6.83 -0.46
C GLU A 127 1.00 6.69 -1.81
N ALA A 128 0.14 7.65 -2.15
CA ALA A 128 -0.66 7.64 -3.35
C ALA A 128 0.18 7.61 -4.64
N LEU A 129 -0.44 7.13 -5.70
CA LEU A 129 0.18 7.12 -7.03
C LEU A 129 0.14 8.52 -7.64
N HIS A 130 1.29 9.03 -8.01
CA HIS A 130 1.43 10.25 -8.82
C HIS A 130 1.66 9.87 -10.28
N MET A 131 0.82 10.37 -11.16
CA MET A 131 0.80 10.01 -12.58
C MET A 131 1.44 11.06 -13.46
N THR A 132 1.98 10.61 -14.60
CA THR A 132 2.29 11.49 -15.73
C THR A 132 1.00 11.88 -16.44
N ALA A 133 1.07 12.88 -17.34
CA ALA A 133 -0.07 13.29 -18.15
C ALA A 133 -0.62 12.11 -19.00
N GLU A 134 0.27 11.35 -19.62
CA GLU A 134 -0.11 10.19 -20.44
C GLU A 134 -0.77 9.08 -19.62
N GLU A 135 -0.24 8.80 -18.43
CA GLU A 135 -0.83 7.82 -17.51
C GLU A 135 -2.21 8.24 -17.05
N ARG A 136 -2.38 9.53 -16.72
CA ARG A 136 -3.67 10.12 -16.37
C ARG A 136 -4.68 10.00 -17.52
N ASP A 137 -4.27 10.32 -18.74
CA ASP A 137 -5.14 10.26 -19.90
C ASP A 137 -5.62 8.83 -20.20
N ILE A 138 -4.76 7.82 -19.99
CA ILE A 138 -5.14 6.40 -20.07
C ILE A 138 -6.22 6.09 -19.03
N MET A 139 -6.03 6.51 -17.78
CA MET A 139 -7.01 6.24 -16.72
C MET A 139 -8.34 6.94 -17.00
N VAL A 140 -8.32 8.21 -17.40
CA VAL A 140 -9.52 8.98 -17.75
C VAL A 140 -10.28 8.33 -18.92
N ALA A 141 -9.58 7.81 -19.93
CA ALA A 141 -10.22 7.11 -21.02
C ALA A 141 -10.98 5.87 -20.55
N ILE A 142 -10.42 5.10 -19.61
CA ILE A 142 -11.07 3.92 -19.05
C ILE A 142 -12.28 4.32 -18.17
N PHE A 143 -12.15 5.37 -17.34
CA PHE A 143 -13.27 5.89 -16.54
C PHE A 143 -14.45 6.31 -17.43
N ARG A 144 -14.18 7.01 -18.53
CA ARG A 144 -15.21 7.42 -19.51
C ARG A 144 -15.88 6.22 -20.17
N GLN A 145 -15.12 5.20 -20.56
CA GLN A 145 -15.72 3.97 -21.14
C GLN A 145 -16.59 3.25 -20.13
N LEU A 146 -16.16 3.16 -18.88
CA LEU A 146 -16.93 2.56 -17.81
C LEU A 146 -18.22 3.33 -17.53
N GLU A 147 -18.16 4.68 -17.52
CA GLU A 147 -19.34 5.53 -17.41
C GLU A 147 -20.31 5.32 -18.57
N GLN A 148 -19.82 5.19 -19.82
CA GLN A 148 -20.66 4.90 -20.97
C GLN A 148 -21.33 3.52 -20.88
N GLU A 149 -20.59 2.50 -20.43
CA GLU A 149 -21.12 1.15 -20.22
C GLU A 149 -22.33 1.15 -19.28
N LEU A 150 -22.29 1.95 -18.22
CA LEU A 150 -23.39 2.08 -17.27
C LEU A 150 -24.65 2.75 -17.85
N LYS A 151 -24.56 3.43 -18.98
CA LYS A 151 -25.70 4.05 -19.68
C LYS A 151 -26.45 3.07 -20.58
N PHE A 152 -25.86 1.91 -20.90
CA PHE A 152 -26.55 0.88 -21.64
C PHE A 152 -27.57 0.13 -20.75
N PRO A 153 -28.66 -0.38 -21.33
CA PRO A 153 -29.57 -1.26 -20.60
C PRO A 153 -28.83 -2.49 -20.04
N ALA A 154 -29.12 -2.83 -18.79
CA ALA A 154 -28.50 -3.98 -18.15
C ALA A 154 -28.80 -5.28 -18.92
N ASP A 155 -27.77 -6.05 -19.20
CA ASP A 155 -27.86 -7.36 -19.82
C ASP A 155 -26.97 -8.39 -19.10
N GLY A 156 -26.97 -9.64 -19.59
CA GLY A 156 -26.19 -10.73 -18.99
C GLY A 156 -24.65 -10.57 -19.13
N MET A 157 -24.17 -9.61 -19.92
CA MET A 157 -22.74 -9.35 -20.14
C MET A 157 -22.21 -8.15 -19.37
N GLN A 158 -23.08 -7.21 -18.99
CA GLN A 158 -22.71 -5.92 -18.42
C GLN A 158 -21.76 -6.08 -17.20
N ASN A 159 -22.08 -6.92 -16.23
CA ASN A 159 -21.21 -7.12 -15.06
C ASN A 159 -19.81 -7.64 -15.42
N ARG A 160 -19.70 -8.47 -16.46
CA ARG A 160 -18.40 -8.97 -16.95
C ARG A 160 -17.59 -7.86 -17.63
N ILE A 161 -18.25 -7.00 -18.40
CA ILE A 161 -17.63 -5.87 -19.06
C ILE A 161 -17.13 -4.87 -18.01
N ILE A 162 -17.98 -4.52 -17.04
CA ILE A 162 -17.64 -3.66 -15.90
C ILE A 162 -16.44 -4.22 -15.13
N ALA A 163 -16.45 -5.51 -14.77
CA ALA A 163 -15.33 -6.16 -14.09
C ALA A 163 -14.05 -6.14 -14.94
N GLY A 164 -14.18 -6.24 -16.28
CA GLY A 164 -13.07 -6.08 -17.21
C GLY A 164 -12.43 -4.69 -17.14
N PHE A 165 -13.23 -3.63 -17.12
CA PHE A 165 -12.74 -2.25 -16.95
C PHE A 165 -12.10 -2.04 -15.58
N ILE A 166 -12.71 -2.55 -14.51
CA ILE A 166 -12.12 -2.48 -13.17
C ILE A 166 -10.77 -3.19 -13.14
N ASN A 167 -10.67 -4.40 -13.70
CA ASN A 167 -9.41 -5.12 -13.79
C ASN A 167 -8.36 -4.31 -14.57
N LEU A 168 -8.75 -3.67 -15.66
CA LEU A 168 -7.85 -2.85 -16.46
C LEU A 168 -7.32 -1.64 -15.65
N LEU A 169 -8.20 -0.93 -14.94
CA LEU A 169 -7.82 0.16 -14.04
C LEU A 169 -6.82 -0.31 -12.98
N LEU A 170 -7.07 -1.46 -12.35
CA LEU A 170 -6.19 -2.02 -11.32
C LEU A 170 -4.82 -2.43 -11.89
N ARG A 171 -4.78 -3.05 -13.08
CA ARG A 171 -3.52 -3.43 -13.73
C ARG A 171 -2.70 -2.21 -14.17
N TYR A 172 -3.34 -1.16 -14.69
CA TYR A 172 -2.63 0.09 -14.98
C TYR A 172 -2.12 0.76 -13.70
N SER A 173 -2.93 0.81 -12.64
CA SER A 173 -2.49 1.33 -11.34
C SER A 173 -1.24 0.60 -10.84
N GLN A 174 -1.24 -0.74 -10.87
CA GLN A 174 -0.06 -1.55 -10.50
C GLN A 174 1.15 -1.25 -11.39
N ARG A 175 0.95 -1.11 -12.70
CA ARG A 175 2.04 -0.74 -13.64
C ARG A 175 2.64 0.61 -13.30
N PHE A 176 1.80 1.60 -13.01
CA PHE A 176 2.23 2.97 -12.71
C PHE A 176 2.89 3.08 -11.34
N TYR A 177 2.41 2.34 -10.32
CA TYR A 177 3.14 2.19 -9.06
C TYR A 177 4.52 1.56 -9.27
N ASN A 178 4.63 0.52 -10.09
CA ASN A 178 5.93 -0.09 -10.41
C ASN A 178 6.88 0.94 -11.07
N ARG A 179 6.40 1.76 -12.01
CA ARG A 179 7.18 2.87 -12.58
C ARG A 179 7.58 3.85 -11.48
N GLN A 180 6.64 4.26 -10.61
CA GLN A 180 6.90 5.20 -9.53
C GLN A 180 8.00 4.69 -8.58
N PHE A 181 8.01 3.42 -8.21
CA PHE A 181 9.09 2.83 -7.41
C PHE A 181 10.44 2.89 -8.13
N VAL A 182 10.48 2.66 -9.44
CA VAL A 182 11.73 2.73 -10.20
C VAL A 182 12.24 4.18 -10.32
N THR A 183 11.36 5.13 -10.62
CA THR A 183 11.75 6.54 -10.81
C THR A 183 12.12 7.26 -9.51
N ARG A 184 11.68 6.76 -8.37
CA ARG A 184 11.94 7.31 -7.03
C ARG A 184 13.15 6.69 -6.31
N THR A 185 14.18 6.30 -7.05
CA THR A 185 15.36 5.60 -6.50
C THR A 185 15.99 6.34 -5.32
N ILE A 186 16.13 7.67 -5.37
CA ILE A 186 16.74 8.47 -4.28
C ILE A 186 15.90 8.34 -3.00
N VAL A 187 14.57 8.48 -3.12
CA VAL A 187 13.65 8.38 -1.96
C VAL A 187 13.60 6.95 -1.42
N ASN A 188 13.59 5.96 -2.31
CA ASN A 188 13.59 4.55 -1.91
C ASN A 188 14.89 4.19 -1.17
N ASN A 189 16.03 4.73 -1.60
CA ASN A 189 17.31 4.53 -0.92
C ASN A 189 17.33 5.24 0.46
N ASP A 190 16.71 6.42 0.59
CA ASP A 190 16.51 7.06 1.90
C ASP A 190 15.64 6.20 2.82
N ILE A 191 14.54 5.67 2.31
CA ILE A 191 13.67 4.74 3.06
C ILE A 191 14.45 3.49 3.49
N LEU A 192 15.23 2.89 2.59
CA LEU A 192 16.07 1.74 2.91
C LEU A 192 17.09 2.10 4.00
N SER A 193 17.79 3.22 3.88
CA SER A 193 18.77 3.68 4.88
C SER A 193 18.11 3.91 6.25
N ARG A 194 16.93 4.50 6.29
CA ARG A 194 16.16 4.69 7.53
C ARG A 194 15.70 3.36 8.11
N PHE A 195 15.30 2.42 7.28
CA PHE A 195 14.93 1.07 7.70
C PHE A 195 16.13 0.31 8.31
N GLU A 196 17.30 0.40 7.67
CA GLU A 196 18.56 -0.19 8.19
C GLU A 196 18.96 0.43 9.55
N ASN A 197 18.90 1.75 9.66
CA ASN A 197 19.18 2.45 10.92
C ASN A 197 18.20 2.04 12.01
N LEU A 198 16.92 1.91 11.70
CA LEU A 198 15.90 1.44 12.64
C LEU A 198 16.20 0.02 13.13
N LEU A 199 16.60 -0.90 12.26
CA LEU A 199 17.00 -2.25 12.64
C LEU A 199 18.24 -2.22 13.53
N LYS A 200 19.25 -1.42 13.20
CA LYS A 200 20.44 -1.27 14.01
C LYS A 200 20.11 -0.75 15.41
N GLU A 201 19.37 0.36 15.53
CA GLU A 201 18.91 0.92 16.79
C GLU A 201 18.05 -0.05 17.60
N TYR A 202 17.27 -0.90 16.96
CA TYR A 202 16.44 -1.90 17.63
C TYR A 202 17.28 -2.87 18.45
N PHE A 203 18.38 -3.37 17.87
CA PHE A 203 19.28 -4.31 18.53
C PHE A 203 20.30 -3.63 19.47
N GLU A 204 20.74 -2.40 19.15
CA GLU A 204 21.63 -1.63 20.03
C GLU A 204 20.95 -1.20 21.35
N ASN A 205 19.62 -0.99 21.30
CA ASN A 205 18.83 -0.64 22.48
C ASN A 205 18.17 -1.86 23.15
N ASP A 206 18.61 -3.05 22.86
CA ASP A 206 18.14 -4.33 23.46
C ASP A 206 16.62 -4.55 23.39
N LYS A 207 15.93 -3.90 22.43
CA LYS A 207 14.47 -4.03 22.26
C LYS A 207 14.03 -5.46 21.95
N GLN A 208 14.88 -6.24 21.29
CA GLN A 208 14.64 -7.65 20.98
C GLN A 208 14.51 -8.52 22.23
N LEU A 209 15.09 -8.13 23.35
CA LEU A 209 15.01 -8.91 24.59
C LEU A 209 13.57 -8.88 25.19
N SER A 210 12.83 -7.80 24.95
CA SER A 210 11.46 -7.64 25.45
C SER A 210 10.40 -7.94 24.39
N ASN A 211 10.67 -7.64 23.11
CA ASN A 211 9.67 -7.67 22.04
C ASN A 211 9.94 -8.76 20.98
N GLY A 212 11.01 -9.54 21.13
CA GLY A 212 11.42 -10.51 20.11
C GLY A 212 11.97 -9.85 18.84
N LEU A 213 11.88 -10.54 17.71
CA LEU A 213 12.35 -10.00 16.44
C LEU A 213 11.44 -8.88 15.94
N PRO A 214 12.00 -7.81 15.34
CA PRO A 214 11.19 -6.74 14.77
C PRO A 214 10.35 -7.27 13.60
N SER A 215 9.06 -6.93 13.61
CA SER A 215 8.15 -7.23 12.51
C SER A 215 8.16 -6.12 11.46
N VAL A 216 7.73 -6.44 10.23
CA VAL A 216 7.53 -5.42 9.17
C VAL A 216 6.51 -4.37 9.62
N GLN A 217 5.46 -4.80 10.34
CA GLN A 217 4.45 -3.91 10.93
C GLN A 217 5.10 -2.88 11.86
N TYR A 218 5.92 -3.33 12.81
CA TYR A 218 6.66 -2.45 13.73
C TYR A 218 7.55 -1.45 12.98
N CYS A 219 8.31 -1.94 11.99
CA CYS A 219 9.20 -1.08 11.21
C CYS A 219 8.43 -0.03 10.41
N ALA A 220 7.34 -0.42 9.78
CA ALA A 220 6.49 0.48 9.00
C ALA A 220 5.86 1.56 9.89
N GLU A 221 5.35 1.19 11.07
CA GLU A 221 4.80 2.15 12.04
C GLU A 221 5.85 3.20 12.46
N LYS A 222 7.07 2.75 12.76
CA LYS A 222 8.18 3.65 13.15
C LYS A 222 8.63 4.56 12.02
N LEU A 223 8.51 4.11 10.78
CA LEU A 223 8.83 4.91 9.59
C LEU A 223 7.64 5.74 9.08
N CYS A 224 6.49 5.69 9.76
CA CYS A 224 5.25 6.37 9.38
C CYS A 224 4.73 5.93 8.00
N MET A 225 4.86 4.64 7.69
CA MET A 225 4.44 4.02 6.42
C MET A 225 3.43 2.90 6.64
N SER A 226 2.74 2.49 5.55
CA SER A 226 2.00 1.24 5.56
C SER A 226 2.95 0.04 5.43
N PRO A 227 2.64 -1.12 6.04
CA PRO A 227 3.49 -2.31 5.95
C PRO A 227 3.66 -2.81 4.52
N ASN A 228 2.62 -2.70 3.70
CA ASN A 228 2.66 -3.13 2.31
C ASN A 228 3.52 -2.19 1.46
N TYR A 229 3.41 -0.87 1.65
CA TYR A 229 4.27 0.09 0.95
C TYR A 229 5.75 -0.11 1.31
N LEU A 230 6.08 -0.22 2.61
CA LEU A 230 7.45 -0.51 3.04
C LEU A 230 7.97 -1.82 2.42
N SER A 231 7.15 -2.88 2.42
CA SER A 231 7.52 -4.17 1.83
C SER A 231 7.81 -4.06 0.33
N ASP A 232 6.99 -3.31 -0.40
CA ASP A 232 7.14 -3.11 -1.84
C ASP A 232 8.37 -2.23 -2.16
N VAL A 233 8.63 -1.18 -1.38
CA VAL A 233 9.86 -0.36 -1.51
C VAL A 233 11.10 -1.24 -1.29
N ILE A 234 11.17 -1.98 -0.17
CA ILE A 234 12.34 -2.84 0.13
C ILE A 234 12.53 -3.87 -0.97
N LYS A 235 11.45 -4.54 -1.40
CA LYS A 235 11.53 -5.54 -2.47
C LYS A 235 12.01 -4.95 -3.81
N LYS A 236 11.57 -3.75 -4.15
CA LYS A 236 11.98 -3.09 -5.40
C LYS A 236 13.42 -2.56 -5.36
N THR A 237 13.90 -2.20 -4.17
CA THR A 237 15.25 -1.64 -3.99
C THR A 237 16.31 -2.74 -3.83
N THR A 238 15.95 -3.88 -3.20
CA THR A 238 16.92 -4.92 -2.82
C THR A 238 16.68 -6.27 -3.46
N ASP A 239 15.58 -6.45 -4.23
CA ASP A 239 15.07 -7.73 -4.73
C ASP A 239 14.71 -8.75 -3.62
N GLU A 240 14.74 -8.35 -2.34
CA GLU A 240 14.41 -9.18 -1.20
C GLU A 240 13.11 -8.73 -0.54
N THR A 241 12.34 -9.67 0.04
CA THR A 241 11.20 -9.28 0.85
C THR A 241 11.65 -8.62 2.16
N ALA A 242 10.89 -7.66 2.70
CA ALA A 242 11.23 -6.99 3.96
C ALA A 242 11.47 -7.99 5.12
N ASN A 243 10.66 -9.06 5.21
CA ASN A 243 10.87 -10.14 6.18
C ASN A 243 12.21 -10.88 5.97
N HIS A 244 12.61 -11.10 4.71
CA HIS A 244 13.90 -11.73 4.41
C HIS A 244 15.04 -10.80 4.83
N TYR A 245 14.94 -9.53 4.52
CA TYR A 245 15.92 -8.50 4.87
C TYR A 245 16.14 -8.40 6.39
N ILE A 246 15.04 -8.34 7.18
CA ILE A 246 15.12 -8.37 8.66
C ILE A 246 15.88 -9.62 9.12
N LYS A 247 15.53 -10.80 8.59
CA LYS A 247 16.22 -12.05 8.96
C LYS A 247 17.67 -12.05 8.56
N SER A 248 18.02 -11.52 7.39
CA SER A 248 19.41 -11.38 6.93
C SER A 248 20.23 -10.52 7.90
N HIS A 249 19.67 -9.40 8.36
CA HIS A 249 20.28 -8.53 9.37
C HIS A 249 20.54 -9.29 10.68
N VAL A 250 19.54 -9.99 11.19
CA VAL A 250 19.64 -10.81 12.42
C VAL A 250 20.69 -11.90 12.29
N ILE A 251 20.74 -12.59 11.15
CA ILE A 251 21.75 -13.63 10.90
C ILE A 251 23.16 -13.04 10.82
N GLN A 252 23.31 -11.83 10.31
CA GLN A 252 24.63 -11.18 10.29
C GLN A 252 25.09 -10.85 11.72
N LEU A 253 24.21 -10.36 12.60
CA LEU A 253 24.50 -10.18 14.03
C LEU A 253 24.85 -11.51 14.71
N ALA A 254 24.11 -12.58 14.39
CA ALA A 254 24.37 -13.92 14.90
C ALA A 254 25.75 -14.43 14.51
N LYS A 255 26.14 -14.24 13.25
CA LYS A 255 27.48 -14.63 12.77
C LYS A 255 28.60 -13.96 13.58
N ASN A 256 28.46 -12.66 13.84
CA ASN A 256 29.44 -11.91 14.62
C ASN A 256 29.55 -12.44 16.06
N GLN A 257 28.42 -12.72 16.72
CA GLN A 257 28.39 -13.24 18.08
C GLN A 257 28.93 -14.68 18.18
N LEU A 258 28.63 -15.55 17.19
CA LEU A 258 29.18 -16.89 17.14
C LEU A 258 30.69 -16.87 16.99
N VAL A 259 31.24 -16.03 16.11
CA VAL A 259 32.70 -15.89 15.92
C VAL A 259 33.38 -15.33 17.19
N ALA A 260 32.68 -14.49 17.96
CA ALA A 260 33.12 -14.01 19.27
C ALA A 260 33.06 -15.08 20.39
N GLY A 261 32.67 -16.33 20.07
CA GLY A 261 32.72 -17.47 20.98
C GLY A 261 31.45 -17.74 21.78
N LYS A 262 30.35 -17.00 21.53
CA LYS A 262 29.06 -17.30 22.17
C LYS A 262 28.49 -18.62 21.65
N THR A 263 27.84 -19.36 22.53
CA THR A 263 27.10 -20.58 22.17
C THR A 263 25.86 -20.26 21.33
N SER A 264 25.37 -21.23 20.57
CA SER A 264 24.14 -21.09 19.77
C SER A 264 22.94 -20.68 20.63
N SER A 265 22.84 -21.14 21.89
CA SER A 265 21.75 -20.80 22.80
C SER A 265 21.86 -19.35 23.29
N GLU A 266 23.05 -18.91 23.69
CA GLU A 266 23.30 -17.53 24.10
C GLU A 266 22.97 -16.54 22.98
N VAL A 267 23.42 -16.86 21.74
CA VAL A 267 23.11 -16.06 20.56
C VAL A 267 21.60 -16.00 20.29
N ALA A 268 20.90 -17.13 20.38
CA ALA A 268 19.47 -17.18 20.18
C ALA A 268 18.74 -16.22 21.11
N TYR A 269 18.99 -16.33 22.42
CA TYR A 269 18.34 -15.48 23.43
C TYR A 269 18.74 -14.00 23.29
N SER A 270 20.02 -13.72 23.06
CA SER A 270 20.47 -12.32 22.87
C SER A 270 19.89 -11.62 21.65
N LEU A 271 19.43 -12.40 20.66
CA LEU A 271 18.80 -11.88 19.44
C LEU A 271 17.26 -11.91 19.50
N GLY A 272 16.66 -12.28 20.64
CA GLY A 272 15.23 -12.24 20.85
C GLY A 272 14.46 -13.45 20.33
N PHE A 273 15.12 -14.60 20.17
CA PHE A 273 14.41 -15.85 19.89
C PHE A 273 13.95 -16.51 21.20
N ASP A 274 12.68 -16.84 21.29
CA ASP A 274 12.14 -17.56 22.46
C ASP A 274 12.75 -18.96 22.64
N TYR A 275 13.11 -19.61 21.51
CA TYR A 275 13.64 -20.96 21.48
C TYR A 275 14.88 -21.08 20.61
N PRO A 276 16.02 -21.59 21.14
CA PRO A 276 17.25 -21.81 20.36
C PRO A 276 17.06 -22.68 19.12
N GLN A 277 16.08 -23.58 19.12
CA GLN A 277 15.75 -24.43 17.98
C GLN A 277 15.20 -23.61 16.78
N HIS A 278 14.39 -22.59 17.04
CA HIS A 278 13.89 -21.69 16.00
C HIS A 278 15.03 -20.87 15.37
N PHE A 279 15.92 -20.37 16.21
CA PHE A 279 17.15 -19.72 15.75
C PHE A 279 17.98 -20.65 14.85
N ALA A 280 18.32 -21.85 15.33
CA ALA A 280 19.16 -22.80 14.60
C ALA A 280 18.54 -23.17 13.25
N ARG A 281 17.21 -23.36 13.19
CA ARG A 281 16.47 -23.62 11.94
C ARG A 281 16.54 -22.43 10.98
N THR A 282 16.31 -21.21 11.50
CA THR A 282 16.37 -19.97 10.70
C THR A 282 17.78 -19.74 10.20
N PHE A 283 18.80 -19.88 11.06
CA PHE A 283 20.19 -19.74 10.68
C PHE A 283 20.58 -20.72 9.56
N LYS A 284 20.23 -22.02 9.73
CA LYS A 284 20.51 -23.04 8.71
C LYS A 284 19.79 -22.75 7.39
N LYS A 285 18.53 -22.29 7.45
CA LYS A 285 17.76 -21.92 6.24
C LYS A 285 18.41 -20.76 5.48
N MET A 286 18.98 -19.79 6.20
CA MET A 286 19.59 -18.59 5.61
C MET A 286 21.03 -18.79 5.16
N THR A 287 21.77 -19.69 5.80
CA THR A 287 23.24 -19.85 5.57
C THR A 287 23.62 -21.19 4.95
N GLY A 288 22.70 -22.17 4.93
CA GLY A 288 22.98 -23.55 4.49
C GLY A 288 23.58 -24.45 5.57
N GLU A 289 24.08 -23.91 6.68
CA GLU A 289 24.75 -24.65 7.75
C GLU A 289 24.20 -24.31 9.14
N THR A 290 24.41 -25.20 10.13
CA THR A 290 23.98 -24.93 11.50
C THR A 290 24.92 -23.91 12.18
N PRO A 291 24.46 -23.18 13.24
CA PRO A 291 25.31 -22.26 13.99
C PRO A 291 26.63 -22.90 14.47
N THR A 292 26.56 -24.16 14.94
CA THR A 292 27.72 -24.91 15.42
C THR A 292 28.68 -25.26 14.27
N GLN A 293 28.17 -25.63 13.10
CA GLN A 293 28.98 -25.88 11.90
C GLN A 293 29.66 -24.60 11.43
N TYR A 294 28.91 -23.48 11.40
CA TYR A 294 29.44 -22.17 11.04
C TYR A 294 30.60 -21.76 11.96
N TYR A 295 30.42 -21.86 13.30
CA TYR A 295 31.48 -21.58 14.28
C TYR A 295 32.73 -22.42 14.03
N LYS A 296 32.57 -23.75 13.96
CA LYS A 296 33.71 -24.68 13.76
C LYS A 296 34.51 -24.40 12.47
N ARG A 297 33.84 -23.95 11.43
CA ARG A 297 34.49 -23.62 10.14
C ARG A 297 35.23 -22.27 10.17
N ARG A 298 34.83 -21.34 11.03
CA ARG A 298 35.41 -19.98 11.09
C ARG A 298 36.48 -19.80 12.15
N VAL A 299 36.46 -20.60 13.19
CA VAL A 299 37.37 -20.48 14.34
C VAL A 299 38.45 -21.55 14.34
N LYS A 300 38.41 -22.49 13.36
CA LYS A 300 39.50 -23.36 13.01
C LYS A 300 40.39 -22.69 11.95
#